data_c7b1f556cbac1230062d918230405045
#
_entry.id   c7b1f556cbac1230062d918230405045
#
_cell.length_a   1.000
_cell.length_b   1.000
_cell.length_c   1.000
_cell.angle_alpha   90.00
_cell.angle_beta   90.00
_cell.angle_gamma   90.00
#
_symmetry.space_group_name_H-M   'P 1'
#
loop_
_entity.id
_entity.type
_entity.pdbx_description
1 polymer ?
#
loop_
_entity_poly.entity_id
_entity_poly.type
_entity_poly.pdbx_seq_one_letter_code
_entity_poly.pdbx_strand_id
1 'polypeptide(L)'
;MFKPQRRTPSLGHLQAFLEDTRGQITLGEIAPIRRAALAAQGKKVRVALVGRDGETIAQLLERLDCALGKAMAEDAVVDEVLPEIKRRRSG
;
A
#
# COMPACT_ATOMS: atom_id res chain seq x y z
N MET A 1 -1.05 26.48 -20.22
CA MET A 1 -0.92 26.18 -19.28
C MET A 1 -1.42 24.94 -18.96
N PHE A 2 -1.03 24.34 -18.30
CA PHE A 2 -1.30 23.16 -18.01
C PHE A 2 -2.27 23.00 -16.99
N LYS A 3 -3.01 22.25 -17.05
CA LYS A 3 -3.86 22.13 -16.17
C LYS A 3 -4.17 20.93 -15.84
N PRO A 4 -4.11 20.55 -15.03
CA PRO A 4 -4.12 19.35 -14.57
C PRO A 4 -5.33 18.75 -14.45
N GLN A 5 -5.97 18.80 -14.63
CA GLN A 5 -6.99 18.33 -14.45
C GLN A 5 -7.27 17.09 -14.25
N ARG A 6 -6.82 16.29 -14.34
CA ARG A 6 -7.10 15.16 -14.16
C ARG A 6 -6.97 14.74 -12.99
N ARG A 7 -7.34 14.07 -12.45
CA ARG A 7 -7.28 13.69 -11.33
C ARG A 7 -6.20 12.98 -11.03
N THR A 8 -5.21 13.48 -10.62
CA THR A 8 -4.12 12.86 -10.05
C THR A 8 -4.49 12.45 -8.68
N PRO A 9 -4.19 11.26 -8.28
CA PRO A 9 -4.49 10.85 -6.90
C PRO A 9 -3.72 11.72 -5.95
N SER A 10 -4.36 12.03 -4.85
CA SER A 10 -3.68 12.80 -3.86
C SER A 10 -3.01 11.86 -2.93
N LEU A 11 -1.88 11.49 -2.98
CA LEU A 11 -1.23 10.52 -2.10
C LEU A 11 -0.70 11.17 -0.84
N GLY A 12 -1.57 11.96 -0.18
CA GLY A 12 -1.16 12.72 1.00
C GLY A 12 -0.75 11.88 2.18
N HIS A 13 -1.42 10.75 2.40
CA HIS A 13 -1.07 9.89 3.52
C HIS A 13 0.28 9.20 3.28
N LEU A 14 0.54 8.80 2.03
CA LEU A 14 1.83 8.20 1.70
C LEU A 14 2.94 9.23 1.85
N GLN A 15 2.70 10.45 1.38
CA GLN A 15 3.69 11.48 1.48
C GLN A 15 4.03 11.78 2.93
N ALA A 16 3.01 11.95 3.77
CA ALA A 16 3.23 12.21 5.19
C ALA A 16 3.98 11.05 5.86
N PHE A 17 3.59 9.83 5.51
CA PHE A 17 4.23 8.66 6.10
C PHE A 17 5.72 8.62 5.78
N LEU A 18 6.08 8.91 4.54
CA LEU A 18 7.47 8.90 4.14
C LEU A 18 8.26 10.03 4.78
N GLU A 19 7.66 11.20 4.88
CA GLU A 19 8.37 12.37 5.37
C GLU A 19 8.37 12.52 6.88
N ASP A 20 7.22 12.25 7.49
CA ASP A 20 7.09 12.51 8.92
C ASP A 20 7.53 11.35 9.79
N THR A 21 7.43 10.13 9.29
CA THR A 21 7.74 8.98 10.10
C THR A 21 8.97 8.22 9.60
N ARG A 22 9.55 8.70 8.50
CA ARG A 22 10.66 8.02 7.85
C ARG A 22 10.29 6.60 7.45
N GLY A 23 9.06 6.44 7.05
CA GLY A 23 8.57 5.15 6.62
C GLY A 23 9.12 4.76 5.27
N GLN A 24 8.85 3.53 4.87
CA GLN A 24 9.26 3.01 3.58
C GLN A 24 8.06 2.45 2.86
N ILE A 25 8.00 2.66 1.56
CA ILE A 25 6.96 2.10 0.72
C ILE A 25 7.64 1.13 -0.25
N THR A 26 7.13 -0.08 -0.33
CA THR A 26 7.61 -1.08 -1.27
C THR A 26 6.48 -1.43 -2.22
N LEU A 27 6.77 -1.39 -3.49
CA LEU A 27 5.77 -1.67 -4.51
C LEU A 27 6.37 -2.62 -5.52
N GLY A 28 5.71 -3.71 -5.77
CA GLY A 28 6.19 -4.68 -6.76
C GLY A 28 6.04 -6.09 -6.28
N GLU A 29 6.90 -6.95 -6.77
CA GLU A 29 6.81 -8.37 -6.43
C GLU A 29 7.42 -8.65 -5.07
N ILE A 30 6.66 -9.33 -4.24
CA ILE A 30 7.15 -9.80 -2.95
C ILE A 30 6.75 -11.27 -2.97
N ALA A 31 7.66 -12.11 -3.39
CA ALA A 31 7.36 -13.51 -3.66
C ALA A 31 6.61 -14.18 -2.53
N PRO A 32 5.58 -14.96 -2.80
CA PRO A 32 5.09 -15.33 -4.13
C PRO A 32 4.06 -14.36 -4.71
N ILE A 33 3.88 -13.21 -4.11
CA ILE A 33 2.89 -12.24 -4.56
C ILE A 33 3.50 -11.40 -5.69
N ARG A 34 2.87 -11.41 -6.85
CA ARG A 34 3.41 -10.70 -8.00
C ARG A 34 3.28 -9.21 -7.91
N ARG A 35 2.22 -8.73 -7.33
CA ARG A 35 2.04 -7.30 -7.14
C ARG A 35 1.57 -7.05 -5.72
N ALA A 36 2.38 -6.37 -4.96
CA ALA A 36 2.07 -6.03 -3.59
C ALA A 36 2.49 -4.61 -3.31
N ALA A 37 1.89 -4.02 -2.30
CA ALA A 37 2.24 -2.68 -1.86
C ALA A 37 2.32 -2.68 -0.34
N LEU A 38 3.46 -2.28 0.18
CA LEU A 38 3.67 -2.28 1.61
C LEU A 38 4.04 -0.89 2.11
N ALA A 39 3.58 -0.56 3.29
CA ALA A 39 4.02 0.62 4.02
C ALA A 39 4.58 0.14 5.35
N ALA A 40 5.84 0.39 5.60
CA ALA A 40 6.52 -0.09 6.80
C ALA A 40 7.31 1.01 7.48
N GLN A 41 7.41 0.93 8.80
CA GLN A 41 8.16 1.85 9.60
C GLN A 41 9.20 1.03 10.30
N GLY A 42 10.43 1.07 9.84
CA GLY A 42 11.46 0.18 10.34
C GLY A 42 11.07 -1.26 10.07
N LYS A 43 10.98 -2.06 11.10
CA LYS A 43 10.59 -3.46 10.94
C LYS A 43 9.10 -3.67 11.08
N LYS A 44 8.35 -2.59 11.31
CA LYS A 44 6.93 -2.73 11.56
C LYS A 44 6.13 -2.43 10.31
N VAL A 45 5.46 -3.43 9.79
CA VAL A 45 4.60 -3.24 8.62
C VAL A 45 3.27 -2.67 9.08
N ARG A 46 2.86 -1.56 8.50
CA ARG A 46 1.60 -0.94 8.85
C ARG A 46 0.49 -1.35 7.90
N VAL A 47 0.80 -1.46 6.62
CA VAL A 47 -0.17 -1.86 5.61
C VAL A 47 0.54 -2.76 4.61
N ALA A 48 -0.08 -3.86 4.25
CA ALA A 48 0.42 -4.75 3.21
C ALA A 48 -0.75 -5.18 2.36
N LEU A 49 -0.76 -4.77 1.10
CA LEU A 49 -1.86 -5.02 0.19
C LEU A 49 -1.42 -5.91 -0.96
N VAL A 50 -2.36 -6.73 -1.44
CA VAL A 50 -2.16 -7.57 -2.62
C VAL A 50 -2.86 -6.91 -3.80
N GLY A 51 -2.18 -6.75 -4.92
CA GLY A 51 -2.79 -6.18 -6.12
C GLY A 51 -3.91 -7.08 -6.63
N ARG A 52 -4.99 -6.48 -7.06
CA ARG A 52 -6.15 -7.21 -7.56
C ARG A 52 -6.09 -7.34 -9.06
N ASP A 53 -6.82 -8.33 -9.58
CA ASP A 53 -6.87 -8.53 -11.01
C ASP A 53 -7.44 -7.27 -11.66
N GLY A 54 -6.77 -6.78 -12.67
CA GLY A 54 -7.21 -5.58 -13.36
C GLY A 54 -6.89 -4.28 -12.65
N GLU A 55 -6.33 -4.33 -11.46
CA GLU A 55 -5.99 -3.11 -10.74
C GLU A 55 -4.73 -2.51 -11.32
N THR A 56 -4.75 -1.23 -11.66
CA THR A 56 -3.54 -0.57 -12.15
C THR A 56 -2.64 -0.23 -10.97
N ILE A 57 -1.40 0.09 -11.25
CA ILE A 57 -0.48 0.53 -10.20
C ILE A 57 -0.99 1.80 -9.53
N ALA A 58 -1.54 2.72 -10.31
CA ALA A 58 -2.10 3.94 -9.72
C ALA A 58 -3.24 3.63 -8.76
N GLN A 59 -4.12 2.69 -9.15
CA GLN A 59 -5.21 2.29 -8.29
C GLN A 59 -4.71 1.61 -7.01
N LEU A 60 -3.68 0.78 -7.14
CA LEU A 60 -3.11 0.12 -5.98
C LEU A 60 -2.48 1.15 -5.03
N LEU A 61 -1.80 2.15 -5.56
CA LEU A 61 -1.23 3.20 -4.74
C LEU A 61 -2.30 4.03 -4.04
N GLU A 62 -3.40 4.32 -4.73
CA GLU A 62 -4.52 5.03 -4.10
C GLU A 62 -5.09 4.21 -2.96
N ARG A 63 -5.23 2.91 -3.18
CA ARG A 63 -5.76 2.02 -2.16
C ARG A 63 -4.81 1.96 -0.97
N LEU A 64 -3.50 1.93 -1.25
CA LEU A 64 -2.50 1.94 -0.19
C LEU A 64 -2.58 3.24 0.61
N ASP A 65 -2.74 4.36 -0.07
CA ASP A 65 -2.84 5.65 0.60
C ASP A 65 -4.03 5.68 1.55
N CYS A 66 -5.19 5.25 1.08
CA CYS A 66 -6.38 5.22 1.91
C CYS A 66 -6.23 4.27 3.09
N ALA A 67 -5.69 3.09 2.84
CA ALA A 67 -5.52 2.11 3.91
C ALA A 67 -4.52 2.60 4.94
N LEU A 68 -3.47 3.28 4.49
CA LEU A 68 -2.46 3.81 5.41
C LEU A 68 -3.05 4.92 6.28
N GLY A 69 -3.83 5.83 5.68
CA GLY A 69 -4.48 6.88 6.45
C GLY A 69 -5.35 6.30 7.55
N LYS A 70 -6.11 5.26 7.20
CA LYS A 70 -6.99 4.63 8.16
C LYS A 70 -6.20 3.87 9.22
N ALA A 71 -5.17 3.14 8.81
CA ALA A 71 -4.36 2.38 9.75
C ALA A 71 -3.68 3.30 10.76
N MET A 72 -3.19 4.44 10.30
CA MET A 72 -2.53 5.39 11.21
C MET A 72 -3.53 6.05 12.14
N ALA A 73 -4.71 6.40 11.63
CA ALA A 73 -5.73 7.04 12.46
C ALA A 73 -6.27 6.10 13.54
N GLU A 74 -6.36 4.80 13.23
CA GLU A 74 -6.92 3.83 14.14
C GLU A 74 -5.86 3.01 14.87
N ASP A 75 -4.59 3.30 14.60
CA ASP A 75 -3.48 2.55 15.15
C ASP A 75 -3.65 1.06 14.89
N ALA A 76 -3.97 0.73 13.67
CA ALA A 76 -4.23 -0.64 13.26
C ALA A 76 -3.26 -1.08 12.20
N VAL A 77 -3.26 -2.36 11.89
CA VAL A 77 -2.44 -2.94 10.83
C VAL A 77 -3.38 -3.55 9.82
N VAL A 78 -3.14 -3.31 8.53
CA VAL A 78 -3.91 -3.91 7.47
C VAL A 78 -2.98 -4.85 6.72
N ASP A 79 -3.30 -6.13 6.67
CA ASP A 79 -2.42 -7.10 6.04
C ASP A 79 -3.21 -8.05 5.16
N GLU A 80 -3.04 -7.92 3.86
CA GLU A 80 -3.64 -8.83 2.89
C GLU A 80 -2.63 -9.86 2.42
N VAL A 81 -1.34 -9.62 2.67
CA VAL A 81 -0.28 -10.45 2.13
C VAL A 81 -0.15 -11.78 2.87
N LEU A 82 -0.11 -11.74 4.18
CA LEU A 82 0.06 -12.97 4.96
C LEU A 82 -1.08 -13.96 4.74
N PRO A 83 -2.34 -13.53 4.79
CA PRO A 83 -3.43 -14.47 4.49
C PRO A 83 -3.33 -15.03 3.08
N GLU A 84 -2.91 -14.23 2.12
CA GLU A 84 -2.78 -14.69 0.74
C GLU A 84 -1.68 -15.76 0.62
N ILE A 85 -0.57 -15.56 1.29
CA ILE A 85 0.51 -16.52 1.28
C ILE A 85 0.06 -17.84 1.91
N LYS A 86 -0.63 -17.74 3.03
CA LYS A 86 -1.14 -18.95 3.69
C LYS A 86 -2.13 -19.69 2.82
N ARG A 87 -2.99 -18.98 2.12
CA ARG A 87 -3.96 -19.59 1.23
C ARG A 87 -3.26 -20.34 0.10
N ARG A 88 -2.22 -19.74 -0.46
CA ARG A 88 -1.48 -20.38 -1.56
C ARG A 88 -0.74 -21.63 -1.10
N ARG A 89 -0.24 -21.57 0.14
CA ARG A 89 0.46 -22.73 0.64
C ARG A 89 -0.46 -23.87 0.93
N SER A 90 -1.66 -23.61 1.35
CA SER A 90 -2.61 -24.65 1.68
C SER A 90 -3.19 -25.32 0.47
N GLY A 91 -3.17 -24.61 -0.62
CA GLY A 91 -3.76 -25.12 -1.81
C GLY A 91 -2.82 -25.92 -2.63
#